data_d6f69afda3495b3e866a422c8da348a0
#
_entry.id   d6f69afda3495b3e866a422c8da348a0
#
_cell.length_a   1.000
_cell.length_b   1.000
_cell.length_c   1.000
_cell.angle_alpha   90.00
_cell.angle_beta   90.00
_cell.angle_gamma   90.00
#
_symmetry.space_group_name_H-M   'P 1'
#
loop_
_entity.id
_entity.type
_entity.pdbx_description
1 polymer ?
#
loop_
_entity_poly.entity_id
_entity_poly.type
_entity_poly.pdbx_seq_one_letter_code
_entity_poly.pdbx_strand_id
1 'polypeptide(L)'
;MSDIIHLLPDHIANQIAAGEVIQRPASVVKELVENAVDAGASNIQVNIKDAGKTLIQVIDDGKGMSETDARMAFERHATSKISTAEDLFSLHTMGFRGEALASIAAVAHIELRTRARGAELGTCLSIAGSNLESIEPEACNEGSIFSVKNLFFNVPARRKFLKSNETEFRNIINEFERIALVNPQVGMSLYHNDAEIFNLPESGLRQRIINIYGKSLNQKLLSLDAQSSMVTISGFVGRPDSAKKRGALQFFFVNGRYMKHPYFHKAIMQAYEQLIPAGDMPNYFVYFTLDPSSIDVNIHPTKTEIKFENEQPIWQILMAATREALAKSSAIPTIDFDVEDAIDIPVYNPVKKSEPSTYKAPKVQVDSSYNPFDTTSYKKPEFDWSKLYQGFENDRVAAQLESESFEDAPIEELPAEASNPENLFTEVSNPCYQYKGRYIVTSLKSCLAIIDQHRAHVRILFDQYLSNIRQQQGVSQQVLFPEIVEFTAAEAAVLPSLLEDLRFVGFDLSNLGNDNYAINGLPAGIENLDPVNLVKDIVDRAIETGCEVHEKICEAIALSLAKAAAIRPGKSLSLEEMDHLIASLFSCPDSNLTPDGKTIISMLTDEELERRFKC
;
A
#
# COMPACT_ATOMS: atom_id res chain seq x y z
N MET A 1 -13.27 -49.55 -35.14
CA MET A 1 -13.24 -48.19 -34.59
C MET A 1 -11.78 -47.81 -34.53
N SER A 2 -11.36 -46.70 -35.10
CA SER A 2 -9.98 -46.22 -34.95
C SER A 2 -9.80 -45.73 -33.54
N ASP A 3 -8.67 -46.03 -32.91
CA ASP A 3 -8.31 -45.59 -31.57
C ASP A 3 -8.31 -44.03 -31.56
N ILE A 4 -9.07 -43.45 -30.62
CA ILE A 4 -9.27 -41.99 -30.51
C ILE A 4 -8.16 -41.39 -29.60
N ILE A 5 -7.61 -42.18 -28.68
CA ILE A 5 -6.56 -41.75 -27.73
C ILE A 5 -5.21 -41.96 -28.40
N HIS A 6 -4.39 -40.90 -28.47
CA HIS A 6 -3.02 -40.94 -28.96
C HIS A 6 -2.07 -40.17 -28.02
N LEU A 7 -0.80 -40.54 -28.03
CA LEU A 7 0.24 -39.85 -27.27
C LEU A 7 0.51 -38.48 -27.94
N LEU A 8 0.53 -37.41 -27.13
CA LEU A 8 0.91 -36.10 -27.64
C LEU A 8 2.41 -36.06 -27.95
N PRO A 9 2.82 -35.34 -29.00
CA PRO A 9 4.25 -35.02 -29.21
C PRO A 9 4.85 -34.29 -28.01
N ASP A 10 6.09 -34.59 -27.67
CA ASP A 10 6.77 -34.09 -26.48
C ASP A 10 6.76 -32.55 -26.39
N HIS A 11 6.92 -31.84 -27.50
CA HIS A 11 6.88 -30.37 -27.51
C HIS A 11 5.52 -29.80 -27.09
N ILE A 12 4.40 -30.45 -27.49
CA ILE A 12 3.05 -30.05 -27.10
C ILE A 12 2.82 -30.36 -25.61
N ALA A 13 3.21 -31.57 -25.18
CA ALA A 13 3.13 -31.98 -23.78
C ALA A 13 3.93 -31.03 -22.89
N ASN A 14 5.12 -30.59 -23.34
CA ASN A 14 5.98 -29.64 -22.66
C ASN A 14 5.34 -28.24 -22.55
N GLN A 15 4.70 -27.75 -23.62
CA GLN A 15 3.99 -26.47 -23.60
C GLN A 15 2.75 -26.48 -22.68
N ILE A 16 2.01 -27.58 -22.61
CA ILE A 16 0.86 -27.74 -21.70
C ILE A 16 1.33 -27.69 -20.25
N ALA A 17 2.34 -28.53 -19.90
CA ALA A 17 2.86 -28.57 -18.55
C ALA A 17 3.57 -27.27 -18.14
N ALA A 18 4.30 -26.62 -19.05
CA ALA A 18 4.85 -25.28 -18.81
C ALA A 18 3.76 -24.26 -18.43
N GLY A 19 2.51 -24.49 -18.89
CA GLY A 19 1.40 -23.63 -18.56
C GLY A 19 0.91 -23.66 -17.12
N GLU A 20 1.15 -24.75 -16.45
CA GLU A 20 0.81 -24.91 -15.04
C GLU A 20 1.85 -24.27 -14.13
N VAL A 21 3.12 -24.28 -14.54
CA VAL A 21 4.27 -23.78 -13.75
C VAL A 21 4.56 -22.31 -14.08
N ILE A 22 4.69 -21.98 -15.37
CA ILE A 22 5.09 -20.64 -15.83
C ILE A 22 3.88 -19.91 -16.43
N GLN A 23 3.21 -19.14 -15.60
CA GLN A 23 2.05 -18.35 -16.00
C GLN A 23 2.40 -16.90 -16.36
N ARG A 24 3.44 -16.33 -15.75
CA ARG A 24 3.84 -14.93 -15.84
C ARG A 24 5.36 -14.75 -15.75
N PRO A 25 5.92 -13.60 -16.16
CA PRO A 25 7.33 -13.27 -15.96
C PRO A 25 7.79 -13.43 -14.50
N ALA A 26 6.96 -13.04 -13.54
CA ALA A 26 7.24 -13.19 -12.11
C ALA A 26 7.49 -14.65 -11.69
N SER A 27 6.82 -15.63 -12.33
CA SER A 27 7.07 -17.06 -12.05
C SER A 27 8.47 -17.48 -12.48
N VAL A 28 8.97 -16.95 -13.61
CA VAL A 28 10.34 -17.22 -14.10
C VAL A 28 11.37 -16.65 -13.11
N VAL A 29 11.18 -15.39 -12.70
CA VAL A 29 12.07 -14.72 -11.72
C VAL A 29 12.10 -15.51 -10.42
N LYS A 30 10.93 -15.91 -9.90
CA LYS A 30 10.82 -16.72 -8.68
C LYS A 30 11.66 -17.99 -8.77
N GLU A 31 11.41 -18.82 -9.80
CA GLU A 31 12.09 -20.12 -9.93
C GLU A 31 13.60 -19.97 -10.13
N LEU A 32 14.06 -18.98 -10.91
CA LEU A 32 15.49 -18.76 -11.15
C LEU A 32 16.21 -18.23 -9.90
N VAL A 33 15.60 -17.27 -9.17
CA VAL A 33 16.19 -16.73 -7.94
C VAL A 33 16.20 -17.78 -6.82
N GLU A 34 15.12 -18.58 -6.67
CA GLU A 34 15.09 -19.71 -5.74
C GLU A 34 16.20 -20.74 -6.07
N ASN A 35 16.46 -21.00 -7.35
CA ASN A 35 17.54 -21.89 -7.78
C ASN A 35 18.93 -21.31 -7.45
N ALA A 36 19.13 -20.00 -7.61
CA ALA A 36 20.38 -19.34 -7.24
C ALA A 36 20.64 -19.41 -5.72
N VAL A 37 19.60 -19.20 -4.89
CA VAL A 37 19.69 -19.39 -3.43
C VAL A 37 20.03 -20.85 -3.09
N ASP A 38 19.35 -21.82 -3.69
CA ASP A 38 19.61 -23.26 -3.49
C ASP A 38 21.02 -23.67 -3.98
N ALA A 39 21.59 -22.92 -4.95
CA ALA A 39 22.97 -23.10 -5.38
C ALA A 39 24.01 -22.53 -4.40
N GLY A 40 23.58 -21.91 -3.30
CA GLY A 40 24.43 -21.31 -2.29
C GLY A 40 25.12 -20.03 -2.77
N ALA A 41 24.42 -19.22 -3.56
CA ALA A 41 24.91 -17.93 -4.00
C ALA A 41 25.01 -16.96 -2.82
N SER A 42 26.08 -16.15 -2.80
CA SER A 42 26.25 -15.04 -1.86
C SER A 42 25.70 -13.73 -2.43
N ASN A 43 25.72 -13.60 -3.77
CA ASN A 43 25.19 -12.44 -4.48
C ASN A 43 24.35 -12.88 -5.67
N ILE A 44 23.17 -12.27 -5.80
CA ILE A 44 22.24 -12.54 -6.89
C ILE A 44 21.84 -11.20 -7.52
N GLN A 45 22.07 -11.07 -8.83
CA GLN A 45 21.63 -9.90 -9.60
C GLN A 45 20.56 -10.31 -10.60
N VAL A 46 19.45 -9.56 -10.60
CA VAL A 46 18.31 -9.75 -11.51
C VAL A 46 18.18 -8.55 -12.43
N ASN A 47 18.29 -8.77 -13.74
CA ASN A 47 18.14 -7.72 -14.77
C ASN A 47 16.88 -8.00 -15.57
N ILE A 48 15.96 -7.05 -15.63
CA ILE A 48 14.67 -7.14 -16.30
C ILE A 48 14.56 -6.09 -17.40
N LYS A 49 14.13 -6.49 -18.61
CA LYS A 49 13.76 -5.56 -19.70
C LYS A 49 12.31 -5.78 -20.10
N ASP A 50 11.56 -4.66 -20.32
CA ASP A 50 10.14 -4.66 -20.68
C ASP A 50 9.29 -5.55 -19.77
N ALA A 51 9.45 -5.40 -18.44
CA ALA A 51 8.74 -6.18 -17.43
C ALA A 51 8.88 -7.71 -17.62
N GLY A 52 10.01 -8.16 -18.15
CA GLY A 52 10.34 -9.56 -18.37
C GLY A 52 9.77 -10.16 -19.66
N LYS A 53 9.17 -9.36 -20.53
CA LYS A 53 8.69 -9.82 -21.85
C LYS A 53 9.84 -10.04 -22.83
N THR A 54 10.83 -9.13 -22.80
CA THR A 54 12.01 -9.15 -23.68
C THR A 54 13.18 -9.91 -23.05
N LEU A 55 13.50 -9.62 -21.78
CA LEU A 55 14.61 -10.25 -21.07
C LEU A 55 14.34 -10.38 -19.58
N ILE A 56 14.61 -11.59 -19.06
CA ILE A 56 14.81 -11.88 -17.64
C ILE A 56 16.19 -12.51 -17.51
N GLN A 57 17.12 -11.83 -16.84
CA GLN A 57 18.45 -12.37 -16.61
C GLN A 57 18.71 -12.44 -15.11
N VAL A 58 19.17 -13.62 -14.65
CA VAL A 58 19.57 -13.86 -13.27
C VAL A 58 21.03 -14.29 -13.27
N ILE A 59 21.83 -13.56 -12.53
CA ILE A 59 23.29 -13.78 -12.38
C ILE A 59 23.52 -14.16 -10.93
N ASP A 60 24.17 -15.30 -10.69
CA ASP A 60 24.54 -15.78 -9.37
C ASP A 60 26.02 -16.21 -9.30
N ASP A 61 26.61 -16.11 -8.11
CA ASP A 61 27.96 -16.57 -7.76
C ASP A 61 27.94 -17.92 -7.02
N GLY A 62 26.91 -18.73 -7.26
CA GLY A 62 26.72 -20.04 -6.63
C GLY A 62 27.74 -21.10 -7.06
N LYS A 63 27.41 -22.37 -6.83
CA LYS A 63 28.29 -23.50 -7.15
C LYS A 63 28.54 -23.72 -8.65
N GLY A 64 27.72 -23.15 -9.53
CA GLY A 64 27.74 -23.36 -10.96
C GLY A 64 27.39 -24.80 -11.36
N MET A 65 27.59 -25.17 -12.64
CA MET A 65 27.26 -26.47 -13.20
C MET A 65 28.39 -26.95 -14.12
N SER A 66 28.57 -28.28 -14.19
CA SER A 66 29.34 -28.91 -15.24
C SER A 66 28.59 -28.85 -16.58
N GLU A 67 29.28 -29.10 -17.71
CA GLU A 67 28.64 -29.21 -19.03
C GLU A 67 27.50 -30.23 -19.03
N THR A 68 27.73 -31.40 -18.42
CA THR A 68 26.73 -32.48 -18.33
C THR A 68 25.52 -32.04 -17.49
N ASP A 69 25.75 -31.40 -16.31
CA ASP A 69 24.69 -30.91 -15.44
C ASP A 69 23.93 -29.79 -16.10
N ALA A 70 24.61 -28.86 -16.80
CA ALA A 70 23.97 -27.75 -17.52
C ALA A 70 22.98 -28.24 -18.58
N ARG A 71 23.33 -29.33 -19.31
CA ARG A 71 22.42 -29.97 -20.25
C ARG A 71 21.26 -30.68 -19.54
N MET A 72 21.58 -31.48 -18.50
CA MET A 72 20.59 -32.27 -17.76
C MET A 72 19.58 -31.38 -17.00
N ALA A 73 19.98 -30.16 -16.60
CA ALA A 73 19.12 -29.25 -15.86
C ALA A 73 17.85 -28.84 -16.60
N PHE A 74 17.81 -28.97 -17.93
CA PHE A 74 16.63 -28.67 -18.77
C PHE A 74 15.81 -29.91 -19.13
N GLU A 75 16.22 -31.08 -18.68
CA GLU A 75 15.42 -32.30 -18.82
C GLU A 75 14.35 -32.36 -17.71
N ARG A 76 13.21 -32.96 -18.05
CA ARG A 76 12.13 -33.13 -17.07
C ARG A 76 12.52 -34.15 -16.00
N HIS A 77 12.11 -33.86 -14.78
CA HIS A 77 12.38 -34.71 -13.61
C HIS A 77 13.85 -34.83 -13.26
N ALA A 78 14.70 -34.00 -13.86
CA ALA A 78 16.12 -33.92 -13.48
C ALA A 78 16.29 -32.93 -12.33
N THR A 79 16.77 -33.41 -11.20
CA THR A 79 16.98 -32.59 -10.00
C THR A 79 18.18 -33.09 -9.21
N SER A 80 18.92 -32.19 -8.61
CA SER A 80 20.02 -32.50 -7.68
C SER A 80 19.58 -32.44 -6.20
N LYS A 81 18.27 -32.17 -5.93
CA LYS A 81 17.76 -31.77 -4.62
C LYS A 81 17.05 -32.90 -3.86
N ILE A 82 16.55 -33.89 -4.56
CA ILE A 82 15.91 -35.09 -4.00
C ILE A 82 16.39 -36.34 -4.76
N SER A 83 16.55 -37.42 -4.07
CA SER A 83 16.95 -38.71 -4.66
C SER A 83 16.02 -39.85 -4.25
N THR A 84 15.37 -39.74 -3.09
CA THR A 84 14.47 -40.76 -2.54
C THR A 84 13.08 -40.20 -2.27
N ALA A 85 12.09 -41.09 -2.12
CA ALA A 85 10.74 -40.68 -1.74
C ALA A 85 10.68 -40.08 -0.32
N GLU A 86 11.61 -40.45 0.55
CA GLU A 86 11.74 -39.97 1.91
C GLU A 86 12.18 -38.50 1.95
N ASP A 87 13.00 -38.06 0.98
CA ASP A 87 13.43 -36.66 0.85
C ASP A 87 12.25 -35.69 0.64
N LEU A 88 11.10 -36.18 0.11
CA LEU A 88 9.90 -35.38 -0.07
C LEU A 88 9.27 -34.91 1.27
N PHE A 89 9.51 -35.66 2.35
CA PHE A 89 9.01 -35.33 3.69
C PHE A 89 10.03 -34.50 4.51
N SER A 90 11.23 -34.30 4.00
CA SER A 90 12.32 -33.56 4.67
C SER A 90 12.89 -32.45 3.79
N LEU A 91 12.02 -31.72 3.06
CA LEU A 91 12.45 -30.70 2.10
C LEU A 91 13.03 -29.47 2.80
N HIS A 92 14.33 -29.24 2.58
CA HIS A 92 15.05 -28.04 3.02
C HIS A 92 15.33 -27.05 1.88
N THR A 93 15.19 -27.47 0.60
CA THR A 93 15.42 -26.63 -0.57
C THR A 93 14.13 -25.96 -1.05
N MET A 94 14.22 -24.78 -1.68
CA MET A 94 13.05 -24.06 -2.21
C MET A 94 12.44 -24.77 -3.41
N GLY A 95 13.25 -25.31 -4.34
CA GLY A 95 12.83 -26.13 -5.46
C GLY A 95 13.09 -27.62 -5.23
N PHE A 96 12.30 -28.54 -5.82
CA PHE A 96 12.51 -29.98 -5.71
C PHE A 96 12.04 -30.81 -6.92
N ARG A 97 11.07 -30.30 -7.72
CA ARG A 97 10.38 -31.10 -8.77
C ARG A 97 11.21 -31.37 -10.03
N GLY A 98 12.24 -30.56 -10.33
CA GLY A 98 13.03 -30.68 -11.56
C GLY A 98 12.22 -30.36 -12.83
N GLU A 99 11.23 -29.50 -12.77
CA GLU A 99 10.35 -29.18 -13.89
C GLU A 99 10.42 -27.70 -14.31
N ALA A 100 10.94 -26.81 -13.45
CA ALA A 100 10.89 -25.37 -13.68
C ALA A 100 11.72 -24.94 -14.90
N LEU A 101 12.98 -25.36 -14.98
CA LEU A 101 13.87 -25.01 -16.10
C LEU A 101 13.39 -25.61 -17.43
N ALA A 102 12.93 -26.87 -17.43
CA ALA A 102 12.32 -27.50 -18.60
C ALA A 102 11.07 -26.75 -19.07
N SER A 103 10.24 -26.27 -18.13
CA SER A 103 9.04 -25.48 -18.42
C SER A 103 9.37 -24.09 -18.99
N ILE A 104 10.42 -23.43 -18.49
CA ILE A 104 10.89 -22.14 -19.03
C ILE A 104 11.42 -22.34 -20.46
N ALA A 105 12.23 -23.39 -20.66
CA ALA A 105 12.81 -23.73 -21.97
C ALA A 105 11.74 -24.02 -23.03
N ALA A 106 10.61 -24.58 -22.64
CA ALA A 106 9.50 -24.87 -23.56
C ALA A 106 8.83 -23.61 -24.12
N VAL A 107 8.93 -22.46 -23.43
CA VAL A 107 8.16 -21.25 -23.80
C VAL A 107 9.03 -20.00 -24.02
N ALA A 108 10.35 -20.14 -23.96
CA ALA A 108 11.29 -19.02 -24.11
C ALA A 108 12.57 -19.43 -24.86
N HIS A 109 13.37 -18.46 -25.24
CA HIS A 109 14.77 -18.66 -25.63
C HIS A 109 15.64 -18.50 -24.38
N ILE A 110 16.43 -19.50 -24.09
CA ILE A 110 17.33 -19.50 -22.91
C ILE A 110 18.79 -19.52 -23.39
N GLU A 111 19.58 -18.67 -22.77
CA GLU A 111 21.04 -18.71 -22.83
C GLU A 111 21.54 -18.88 -21.40
N LEU A 112 22.22 -20.00 -21.16
CA LEU A 112 22.86 -20.32 -19.89
C LEU A 112 24.37 -20.26 -20.06
N ARG A 113 25.03 -19.45 -19.24
CA ARG A 113 26.48 -19.45 -19.08
C ARG A 113 26.77 -19.86 -17.65
N THR A 114 27.55 -20.94 -17.47
CA THR A 114 27.83 -21.44 -16.14
C THR A 114 29.23 -22.02 -16.06
N ARG A 115 29.85 -21.88 -14.89
CA ARG A 115 31.13 -22.47 -14.57
C ARG A 115 31.10 -23.01 -13.15
N ALA A 116 31.40 -24.32 -13.02
CA ALA A 116 31.52 -24.94 -11.72
C ALA A 116 32.73 -24.38 -10.96
N ARG A 117 32.65 -24.33 -9.64
CA ARG A 117 33.76 -23.88 -8.78
C ARG A 117 35.02 -24.72 -9.04
N GLY A 118 36.14 -24.05 -9.31
CA GLY A 118 37.43 -24.68 -9.58
C GLY A 118 37.59 -25.23 -11.00
N ALA A 119 36.63 -25.09 -11.91
CA ALA A 119 36.77 -25.40 -13.32
C ALA A 119 37.50 -24.26 -14.05
N GLU A 120 38.38 -24.62 -15.01
CA GLU A 120 39.11 -23.63 -15.81
C GLU A 120 38.23 -22.92 -16.85
N LEU A 121 37.31 -23.68 -17.48
CA LEU A 121 36.41 -23.20 -18.50
C LEU A 121 34.97 -23.43 -18.06
N GLY A 122 34.09 -22.52 -18.44
CA GLY A 122 32.64 -22.64 -18.32
C GLY A 122 32.00 -23.14 -19.61
N THR A 123 30.70 -23.25 -19.59
CA THR A 123 29.85 -23.71 -20.68
C THR A 123 28.80 -22.66 -21.01
N CYS A 124 28.68 -22.32 -22.29
CA CYS A 124 27.55 -21.55 -22.83
C CYS A 124 26.62 -22.52 -23.55
N LEU A 125 25.33 -22.50 -23.16
CA LEU A 125 24.29 -23.37 -23.68
C LEU A 125 23.12 -22.52 -24.16
N SER A 126 22.63 -22.77 -25.40
CA SER A 126 21.46 -22.10 -25.97
C SER A 126 20.35 -23.10 -26.27
N ILE A 127 19.12 -22.75 -25.81
CA ILE A 127 17.90 -23.55 -26.01
C ILE A 127 16.78 -22.66 -26.52
N ALA A 128 16.02 -23.14 -27.52
CA ALA A 128 14.81 -22.50 -27.99
C ALA A 128 13.65 -23.50 -28.11
N GLY A 129 12.54 -23.26 -27.39
CA GLY A 129 11.35 -24.12 -27.47
C GLY A 129 11.63 -25.58 -27.15
N SER A 130 12.42 -25.88 -26.12
CA SER A 130 12.90 -27.20 -25.70
C SER A 130 13.93 -27.87 -26.65
N ASN A 131 14.36 -27.16 -27.69
CA ASN A 131 15.39 -27.69 -28.59
C ASN A 131 16.76 -27.09 -28.24
N LEU A 132 17.74 -27.94 -28.01
CA LEU A 132 19.11 -27.53 -27.80
C LEU A 132 19.72 -27.05 -29.14
N GLU A 133 20.16 -25.78 -29.19
CA GLU A 133 20.75 -25.17 -30.38
C GLU A 133 22.27 -25.29 -30.41
N SER A 134 22.92 -24.95 -29.29
CA SER A 134 24.38 -25.02 -29.17
C SER A 134 24.84 -25.29 -27.75
N ILE A 135 26.01 -25.95 -27.61
CA ILE A 135 26.79 -26.05 -26.38
C ILE A 135 28.23 -25.75 -26.76
N GLU A 136 28.81 -24.73 -26.15
CA GLU A 136 30.17 -24.30 -26.44
C GLU A 136 30.91 -23.98 -25.14
N PRO A 137 32.22 -24.32 -25.06
CA PRO A 137 33.04 -23.88 -23.94
C PRO A 137 33.23 -22.37 -24.00
N GLU A 138 33.03 -21.66 -22.89
CA GLU A 138 33.16 -20.21 -22.81
C GLU A 138 33.86 -19.81 -21.50
N ALA A 139 34.70 -18.79 -21.56
CA ALA A 139 35.30 -18.18 -20.38
C ALA A 139 34.26 -17.32 -19.66
N CYS A 140 33.78 -17.75 -18.51
CA CYS A 140 32.84 -16.99 -17.67
C CYS A 140 33.24 -17.07 -16.18
N ASN A 141 32.63 -16.23 -15.36
CA ASN A 141 32.83 -16.25 -13.91
C ASN A 141 32.26 -17.54 -13.30
N GLU A 142 32.74 -17.91 -12.08
CA GLU A 142 32.12 -18.96 -11.29
C GLU A 142 30.68 -18.61 -10.97
N GLY A 143 29.76 -19.61 -10.99
CA GLY A 143 28.33 -19.44 -10.81
C GLY A 143 27.54 -19.63 -12.10
N SER A 144 26.38 -19.00 -12.22
CA SER A 144 25.52 -19.15 -13.39
C SER A 144 24.88 -17.83 -13.82
N ILE A 145 24.70 -17.67 -15.13
CA ILE A 145 23.99 -16.56 -15.77
C ILE A 145 22.90 -17.16 -16.62
N PHE A 146 21.66 -17.06 -16.15
CA PHE A 146 20.47 -17.45 -16.90
C PHE A 146 19.88 -16.22 -17.60
N SER A 147 19.81 -16.24 -18.93
CA SER A 147 19.18 -15.21 -19.74
C SER A 147 17.97 -15.80 -20.47
N VAL A 148 16.77 -15.48 -20.01
CA VAL A 148 15.49 -15.89 -20.61
C VAL A 148 14.99 -14.76 -21.49
N LYS A 149 14.93 -15.01 -22.81
CA LYS A 149 14.59 -14.01 -23.84
C LYS A 149 13.26 -14.37 -24.50
N ASN A 150 12.49 -13.33 -24.88
CA ASN A 150 11.25 -13.45 -25.65
C ASN A 150 10.24 -14.45 -25.05
N LEU A 151 9.94 -14.30 -23.78
CA LEU A 151 9.00 -15.16 -23.06
C LEU A 151 7.66 -15.29 -23.82
N PHE A 152 7.15 -16.52 -23.97
CA PHE A 152 5.95 -16.90 -24.73
C PHE A 152 6.03 -16.63 -26.24
N PHE A 153 7.23 -16.64 -26.84
CA PHE A 153 7.39 -16.41 -28.27
C PHE A 153 6.59 -17.41 -29.14
N ASN A 154 6.49 -18.65 -28.68
CA ASN A 154 5.80 -19.76 -29.36
C ASN A 154 4.38 -20.03 -28.82
N VAL A 155 3.87 -19.20 -27.89
CA VAL A 155 2.53 -19.29 -27.30
C VAL A 155 1.81 -17.93 -27.39
N PRO A 156 1.36 -17.51 -28.62
CA PRO A 156 0.80 -16.16 -28.82
C PRO A 156 -0.41 -15.85 -27.95
N ALA A 157 -1.24 -16.86 -27.62
CA ALA A 157 -2.37 -16.70 -26.75
C ALA A 157 -1.95 -16.19 -25.37
N ARG A 158 -0.94 -16.83 -24.72
CA ARG A 158 -0.43 -16.39 -23.41
C ARG A 158 0.21 -15.02 -23.45
N ARG A 159 0.94 -14.71 -24.54
CA ARG A 159 1.54 -13.39 -24.71
C ARG A 159 0.48 -12.28 -24.73
N LYS A 160 -0.70 -12.54 -25.30
CA LYS A 160 -1.84 -11.61 -25.29
C LYS A 160 -2.52 -11.47 -23.92
N PHE A 161 -2.42 -12.49 -23.06
CA PHE A 161 -2.95 -12.45 -21.69
C PHE A 161 -2.02 -11.80 -20.68
N LEU A 162 -0.80 -11.43 -21.05
CA LEU A 162 0.07 -10.62 -20.19
C LEU A 162 -0.55 -9.25 -19.99
N LYS A 163 -0.51 -8.79 -18.75
CA LYS A 163 -1.00 -7.48 -18.34
C LYS A 163 -0.09 -6.35 -18.82
N SER A 164 -0.39 -5.12 -18.40
CA SER A 164 0.48 -3.96 -18.65
C SER A 164 1.88 -4.19 -18.06
N ASN A 165 2.88 -3.48 -18.60
CA ASN A 165 4.27 -3.62 -18.13
C ASN A 165 4.38 -3.28 -16.64
N GLU A 166 3.67 -2.28 -16.18
CA GLU A 166 3.66 -1.84 -14.78
C GLU A 166 3.12 -2.95 -13.86
N THR A 167 2.02 -3.60 -14.27
CA THR A 167 1.42 -4.69 -13.50
C THR A 167 2.32 -5.93 -13.47
N GLU A 168 2.92 -6.31 -14.60
CA GLU A 168 3.83 -7.46 -14.64
C GLU A 168 5.12 -7.17 -13.87
N PHE A 169 5.66 -5.96 -13.96
CA PHE A 169 6.83 -5.58 -13.20
C PHE A 169 6.58 -5.55 -11.70
N ARG A 170 5.44 -5.04 -11.26
CA ARG A 170 5.01 -5.12 -9.84
C ARG A 170 4.92 -6.56 -9.35
N ASN A 171 4.41 -7.49 -10.16
CA ASN A 171 4.39 -8.91 -9.78
C ASN A 171 5.80 -9.47 -9.62
N ILE A 172 6.77 -9.03 -10.45
CA ILE A 172 8.18 -9.39 -10.32
C ILE A 172 8.76 -8.85 -9.00
N ILE A 173 8.51 -7.57 -8.70
CA ILE A 173 8.94 -6.95 -7.44
C ILE A 173 8.42 -7.74 -6.24
N ASN A 174 7.13 -8.06 -6.21
CA ASN A 174 6.51 -8.80 -5.11
C ASN A 174 7.16 -10.18 -4.88
N GLU A 175 7.49 -10.93 -5.94
CA GLU A 175 8.17 -12.22 -5.78
C GLU A 175 9.64 -12.05 -5.36
N PHE A 176 10.33 -11.03 -5.89
CA PHE A 176 11.70 -10.71 -5.49
C PHE A 176 11.76 -10.31 -4.01
N GLU A 177 10.86 -9.44 -3.53
CA GLU A 177 10.76 -9.04 -2.12
C GLU A 177 10.54 -10.23 -1.19
N ARG A 178 9.66 -11.17 -1.56
CA ARG A 178 9.39 -12.38 -0.78
C ARG A 178 10.62 -13.22 -0.59
N ILE A 179 11.42 -13.41 -1.65
CA ILE A 179 12.66 -14.18 -1.59
C ILE A 179 13.74 -13.43 -0.81
N ALA A 180 13.83 -12.10 -1.02
CA ALA A 180 14.81 -11.26 -0.33
C ALA A 180 14.56 -11.18 1.19
N LEU A 181 13.29 -11.19 1.62
CA LEU A 181 12.89 -11.19 3.05
C LEU A 181 13.29 -12.48 3.77
N VAL A 182 13.30 -13.60 3.07
CA VAL A 182 13.66 -14.91 3.65
C VAL A 182 15.18 -15.09 3.70
N ASN A 183 15.91 -14.46 2.77
CA ASN A 183 17.36 -14.65 2.61
C ASN A 183 18.12 -13.34 2.90
N PRO A 184 18.07 -12.78 4.12
CA PRO A 184 18.74 -11.53 4.43
C PRO A 184 20.28 -11.62 4.35
N GLN A 185 20.83 -12.83 4.45
CA GLN A 185 22.26 -13.13 4.35
C GLN A 185 22.79 -13.14 2.91
N VAL A 186 21.91 -13.10 1.89
CA VAL A 186 22.30 -13.06 0.48
C VAL A 186 22.22 -11.64 -0.03
N GLY A 187 23.27 -11.13 -0.67
CA GLY A 187 23.25 -9.86 -1.39
C GLY A 187 22.34 -9.99 -2.62
N MET A 188 21.36 -9.08 -2.78
CA MET A 188 20.41 -9.14 -3.89
C MET A 188 20.25 -7.79 -4.56
N SER A 189 20.28 -7.72 -5.88
CA SER A 189 20.04 -6.51 -6.65
C SER A 189 19.03 -6.77 -7.77
N LEU A 190 18.17 -5.78 -8.03
CA LEU A 190 17.17 -5.81 -9.10
C LEU A 190 17.30 -4.57 -9.96
N TYR A 191 17.44 -4.76 -11.27
CA TYR A 191 17.48 -3.70 -12.27
C TYR A 191 16.32 -3.85 -13.25
N HIS A 192 15.72 -2.73 -13.62
CA HIS A 192 14.67 -2.67 -14.63
C HIS A 192 15.00 -1.62 -15.68
N ASN A 193 15.13 -2.02 -16.96
CA ASN A 193 15.53 -1.16 -18.06
C ASN A 193 16.80 -0.35 -17.73
N ASP A 194 17.79 -1.04 -17.18
CA ASP A 194 19.10 -0.52 -16.76
C ASP A 194 19.05 0.46 -15.54
N ALA A 195 17.88 0.72 -14.95
CA ALA A 195 17.73 1.47 -13.69
C ALA A 195 17.80 0.51 -12.50
N GLU A 196 18.54 0.89 -11.45
CA GLU A 196 18.59 0.16 -10.18
C GLU A 196 17.31 0.39 -9.39
N ILE A 197 16.58 -0.70 -9.07
CA ILE A 197 15.35 -0.66 -8.26
C ILE A 197 15.66 -1.06 -6.81
N PHE A 198 16.44 -2.14 -6.64
CA PHE A 198 16.89 -2.60 -5.34
C PHE A 198 18.39 -2.88 -5.35
N ASN A 199 19.03 -2.46 -4.25
CA ASN A 199 20.38 -2.87 -3.91
C ASN A 199 20.39 -3.26 -2.44
N LEU A 200 20.27 -4.56 -2.18
CA LEU A 200 20.08 -5.14 -0.87
C LEU A 200 21.34 -5.90 -0.45
N PRO A 201 22.29 -5.27 0.24
CA PRO A 201 23.49 -5.96 0.73
C PRO A 201 23.11 -7.01 1.78
N GLU A 202 24.02 -7.94 2.07
CA GLU A 202 23.91 -8.84 3.22
C GLU A 202 23.63 -8.04 4.49
N SER A 203 22.65 -8.46 5.28
CA SER A 203 22.21 -7.73 6.47
C SER A 203 21.43 -8.60 7.44
N GLY A 204 21.14 -8.09 8.64
CA GLY A 204 20.18 -8.70 9.54
C GLY A 204 18.75 -8.55 9.03
N LEU A 205 17.82 -9.39 9.50
CA LEU A 205 16.43 -9.42 9.06
C LEU A 205 15.74 -8.06 9.17
N ARG A 206 15.89 -7.36 10.32
CA ARG A 206 15.31 -6.02 10.52
C ARG A 206 15.81 -5.02 9.48
N GLN A 207 17.13 -5.01 9.25
CA GLN A 207 17.73 -4.11 8.28
C GLN A 207 17.29 -4.44 6.84
N ARG A 208 17.11 -5.73 6.52
CA ARG A 208 16.56 -6.18 5.23
C ARG A 208 15.15 -5.63 5.00
N ILE A 209 14.26 -5.71 5.99
CA ILE A 209 12.91 -5.15 5.92
C ILE A 209 12.96 -3.63 5.68
N ILE A 210 13.84 -2.92 6.40
CA ILE A 210 14.02 -1.48 6.27
C ILE A 210 14.57 -1.09 4.89
N ASN A 211 15.52 -1.86 4.36
CA ASN A 211 16.10 -1.62 3.04
C ASN A 211 15.08 -1.80 1.90
N ILE A 212 14.07 -2.67 2.09
CA ILE A 212 13.00 -2.91 1.11
C ILE A 212 11.88 -1.87 1.22
N TYR A 213 11.41 -1.57 2.45
CA TYR A 213 10.18 -0.79 2.67
C TYR A 213 10.40 0.61 3.24
N GLY A 214 11.66 1.02 3.38
CA GLY A 214 12.02 2.36 3.83
C GLY A 214 12.31 2.49 5.32
N LYS A 215 13.04 3.56 5.67
CA LYS A 215 13.53 3.82 7.04
C LYS A 215 12.41 4.15 8.02
N SER A 216 11.30 4.72 7.54
CA SER A 216 10.12 5.08 8.36
C SER A 216 9.50 3.87 9.08
N LEU A 217 9.70 2.65 8.55
CA LEU A 217 9.19 1.42 9.16
C LEU A 217 9.98 1.00 10.41
N ASN A 218 11.24 1.45 10.58
CA ASN A 218 12.11 1.01 11.66
C ASN A 218 11.54 1.25 13.07
N GLN A 219 11.00 2.44 13.31
CA GLN A 219 10.42 2.81 14.61
C GLN A 219 9.05 2.16 14.84
N LYS A 220 8.42 1.66 13.79
CA LYS A 220 7.07 1.09 13.82
C LYS A 220 7.05 -0.41 14.00
N LEU A 221 8.21 -1.09 14.02
CA LEU A 221 8.33 -2.54 14.15
C LEU A 221 8.67 -2.96 15.57
N LEU A 222 7.89 -3.90 16.12
CA LEU A 222 8.11 -4.57 17.39
C LEU A 222 8.62 -5.99 17.13
N SER A 223 9.62 -6.42 17.90
CA SER A 223 10.17 -7.77 17.79
C SER A 223 9.17 -8.81 18.30
N LEU A 224 9.00 -9.87 17.55
CA LEU A 224 8.20 -11.05 17.87
C LEU A 224 9.16 -12.23 18.03
N ASP A 225 9.18 -12.87 19.19
CA ASP A 225 9.97 -14.09 19.45
C ASP A 225 9.20 -14.99 20.43
N ALA A 226 8.94 -16.23 20.01
CA ALA A 226 8.30 -17.22 20.83
C ALA A 226 8.85 -18.60 20.49
N GLN A 227 9.35 -19.32 21.48
CA GLN A 227 9.92 -20.65 21.33
C GLN A 227 9.05 -21.65 22.06
N SER A 228 8.65 -22.70 21.36
CA SER A 228 7.94 -23.84 21.92
C SER A 228 8.52 -25.15 21.39
N SER A 229 8.12 -26.27 21.96
CA SER A 229 8.52 -27.60 21.48
C SER A 229 7.97 -27.94 20.09
N MET A 230 6.95 -27.23 19.62
CA MET A 230 6.26 -27.52 18.35
C MET A 230 6.65 -26.54 17.24
N VAL A 231 6.91 -25.28 17.57
CA VAL A 231 7.20 -24.23 16.62
C VAL A 231 8.04 -23.14 17.26
N THR A 232 9.00 -22.62 16.52
CA THR A 232 9.69 -21.37 16.83
C THR A 232 9.11 -20.29 15.93
N ILE A 233 8.59 -19.21 16.53
CA ILE A 233 8.03 -18.05 15.83
C ILE A 233 8.97 -16.87 16.08
N SER A 234 9.45 -16.26 15.02
CA SER A 234 10.31 -15.07 15.09
C SER A 234 9.84 -14.01 14.08
N GLY A 235 10.33 -12.78 14.22
CA GLY A 235 10.04 -11.73 13.26
C GLY A 235 9.62 -10.42 13.88
N PHE A 236 8.69 -9.72 13.20
CA PHE A 236 8.27 -8.38 13.60
C PHE A 236 6.78 -8.17 13.36
N VAL A 237 6.15 -7.39 14.25
CA VAL A 237 4.77 -6.92 14.12
C VAL A 237 4.75 -5.39 14.23
N GLY A 238 3.82 -4.73 13.56
CA GLY A 238 3.72 -3.27 13.54
C GLY A 238 3.14 -2.72 14.84
N ARG A 239 3.53 -1.52 15.23
CA ARG A 239 2.84 -0.78 16.29
C ARG A 239 1.38 -0.52 15.92
N PRO A 240 0.45 -0.47 16.87
CA PRO A 240 -0.96 -0.19 16.59
C PRO A 240 -1.20 1.14 15.85
N ASP A 241 -0.43 2.17 16.17
CA ASP A 241 -0.47 3.49 15.54
C ASP A 241 -0.05 3.48 14.05
N SER A 242 0.65 2.43 13.62
CA SER A 242 1.09 2.22 12.24
C SER A 242 0.14 1.38 11.39
N ALA A 243 -1.01 0.97 11.94
CA ALA A 243 -2.02 0.23 11.20
C ALA A 243 -2.60 1.07 10.06
N LYS A 244 -2.90 0.42 8.94
CA LYS A 244 -3.42 1.07 7.73
C LYS A 244 -4.72 0.44 7.29
N LYS A 245 -5.59 1.24 6.68
CA LYS A 245 -6.81 0.71 6.04
C LYS A 245 -6.50 -0.15 4.82
N ARG A 246 -5.38 0.15 4.14
CA ARG A 246 -4.91 -0.52 2.92
C ARG A 246 -3.40 -0.52 2.85
N GLY A 247 -2.85 -1.35 1.97
CA GLY A 247 -1.41 -1.40 1.75
C GLY A 247 -0.60 -1.88 2.97
N ALA A 248 -1.23 -2.61 3.90
CA ALA A 248 -0.51 -3.21 5.02
C ALA A 248 0.42 -4.34 4.54
N LEU A 249 1.65 -4.32 5.03
CA LEU A 249 2.68 -5.30 4.71
C LEU A 249 2.47 -6.56 5.56
N GLN A 250 2.02 -7.63 4.95
CA GLN A 250 1.57 -8.84 5.65
C GLN A 250 2.23 -10.09 5.09
N PHE A 251 3.25 -10.59 5.80
CA PHE A 251 4.05 -11.71 5.35
C PHE A 251 4.15 -12.80 6.39
N PHE A 252 3.84 -14.03 5.97
CA PHE A 252 4.13 -15.25 6.69
C PHE A 252 5.15 -16.08 5.93
N PHE A 253 6.12 -16.61 6.64
CA PHE A 253 7.11 -17.52 6.11
C PHE A 253 7.20 -18.77 6.97
N VAL A 254 7.34 -19.92 6.36
CA VAL A 254 7.53 -21.21 7.04
C VAL A 254 8.72 -21.94 6.44
N ASN A 255 9.70 -22.29 7.27
CA ASN A 255 10.93 -22.97 6.83
C ASN A 255 11.53 -22.34 5.55
N GLY A 256 11.59 -20.99 5.50
CA GLY A 256 12.12 -20.28 4.36
C GLY A 256 11.17 -20.09 3.17
N ARG A 257 9.87 -20.41 3.26
CA ARG A 257 8.90 -20.29 2.17
C ARG A 257 7.80 -19.29 2.52
N TYR A 258 7.45 -18.43 1.58
CA TYR A 258 6.28 -17.55 1.71
C TYR A 258 4.99 -18.37 1.71
N MET A 259 4.08 -18.04 2.63
CA MET A 259 2.74 -18.62 2.66
C MET A 259 1.65 -17.58 2.85
N LYS A 260 0.45 -17.91 2.39
CA LYS A 260 -0.81 -17.23 2.75
C LYS A 260 -1.60 -18.14 3.68
N HIS A 261 -1.92 -17.66 4.86
CA HIS A 261 -2.65 -18.46 5.85
C HIS A 261 -3.75 -17.63 6.52
N PRO A 262 -4.99 -17.65 6.01
CA PRO A 262 -6.08 -16.85 6.53
C PRO A 262 -6.40 -17.09 8.02
N TYR A 263 -6.18 -18.32 8.50
CA TYR A 263 -6.40 -18.66 9.89
C TYR A 263 -5.38 -18.00 10.83
N PHE A 264 -4.09 -18.01 10.46
CA PHE A 264 -3.04 -17.30 11.24
C PHE A 264 -3.17 -15.78 11.13
N HIS A 265 -3.63 -15.26 9.99
CA HIS A 265 -3.98 -13.85 9.88
C HIS A 265 -5.03 -13.43 10.92
N LYS A 266 -6.07 -14.26 11.15
CA LYS A 266 -7.07 -14.01 12.18
C LYS A 266 -6.46 -13.98 13.59
N ALA A 267 -5.43 -14.80 13.88
CA ALA A 267 -4.75 -14.79 15.18
C ALA A 267 -4.12 -13.42 15.48
N ILE A 268 -3.41 -12.87 14.47
CA ILE A 268 -2.82 -11.53 14.59
C ILE A 268 -3.92 -10.48 14.72
N MET A 269 -4.94 -10.48 13.84
CA MET A 269 -6.04 -9.52 13.90
C MET A 269 -6.74 -9.53 15.26
N GLN A 270 -6.96 -10.70 15.86
CA GLN A 270 -7.55 -10.82 17.19
C GLN A 270 -6.64 -10.27 18.30
N ALA A 271 -5.32 -10.35 18.15
CA ALA A 271 -4.41 -9.72 19.10
C ALA A 271 -4.47 -8.19 19.04
N TYR A 272 -4.82 -7.61 17.88
CA TYR A 272 -4.96 -6.17 17.68
C TYR A 272 -6.37 -5.62 17.87
N GLU A 273 -7.39 -6.47 18.08
CA GLU A 273 -8.82 -6.12 18.02
C GLU A 273 -9.23 -4.89 18.84
N GLN A 274 -8.61 -4.69 20.01
CA GLN A 274 -8.89 -3.54 20.89
C GLN A 274 -7.91 -2.36 20.72
N LEU A 275 -6.89 -2.51 19.87
CA LEU A 275 -5.78 -1.57 19.75
C LEU A 275 -5.83 -0.75 18.46
N ILE A 276 -6.55 -1.24 17.44
CA ILE A 276 -6.66 -0.58 16.13
C ILE A 276 -8.12 -0.34 15.77
N PRO A 277 -8.44 0.70 14.97
CA PRO A 277 -9.79 0.92 14.46
C PRO A 277 -10.30 -0.26 13.65
N ALA A 278 -11.62 -0.47 13.67
CA ALA A 278 -12.24 -1.54 12.88
C ALA A 278 -12.01 -1.31 11.38
N GLY A 279 -11.47 -2.32 10.70
CA GLY A 279 -11.13 -2.27 9.28
C GLY A 279 -9.69 -1.88 8.97
N ASP A 280 -8.90 -1.48 9.97
CA ASP A 280 -7.47 -1.25 9.80
C ASP A 280 -6.69 -2.56 9.94
N MET A 281 -5.56 -2.66 9.25
CA MET A 281 -4.70 -3.85 9.20
C MET A 281 -3.29 -3.52 9.68
N PRO A 282 -2.71 -4.31 10.61
CA PRO A 282 -1.34 -4.14 11.05
C PRO A 282 -0.34 -4.70 10.04
N ASN A 283 0.87 -4.14 10.03
CA ASN A 283 2.00 -4.75 9.34
C ASN A 283 2.53 -5.93 10.15
N TYR A 284 2.97 -7.00 9.49
CA TYR A 284 3.67 -8.10 10.14
C TYR A 284 4.58 -8.88 9.18
N PHE A 285 5.70 -9.36 9.72
CA PHE A 285 6.70 -10.21 9.07
C PHE A 285 6.99 -11.36 10.02
N VAL A 286 6.30 -12.49 9.86
CA VAL A 286 6.33 -13.61 10.81
C VAL A 286 6.95 -14.84 10.17
N TYR A 287 7.94 -15.40 10.84
CA TYR A 287 8.72 -16.56 10.40
C TYR A 287 8.46 -17.72 11.34
N PHE A 288 8.00 -18.83 10.79
CA PHE A 288 7.78 -20.08 11.48
C PHE A 288 8.91 -21.06 11.13
N THR A 289 9.54 -21.61 12.17
CA THR A 289 10.49 -22.70 12.04
C THR A 289 9.96 -23.90 12.79
N LEU A 290 9.73 -25.00 12.09
CA LEU A 290 9.18 -26.24 12.64
C LEU A 290 9.67 -27.44 11.83
N ASP A 291 9.43 -28.64 12.38
CA ASP A 291 9.83 -29.89 11.72
C ASP A 291 9.13 -29.99 10.35
N PRO A 292 9.89 -30.18 9.24
CA PRO A 292 9.32 -30.35 7.92
C PRO A 292 8.28 -31.49 7.83
N SER A 293 8.40 -32.53 8.64
CA SER A 293 7.45 -33.65 8.68
C SER A 293 6.06 -33.27 9.21
N SER A 294 5.95 -32.16 9.95
CA SER A 294 4.68 -31.66 10.52
C SER A 294 3.88 -30.76 9.57
N ILE A 295 4.40 -30.54 8.34
CA ILE A 295 3.76 -29.68 7.33
C ILE A 295 3.66 -30.38 5.97
N ASP A 296 2.55 -30.16 5.27
CA ASP A 296 2.43 -30.53 3.85
C ASP A 296 2.48 -29.27 2.96
N VAL A 297 3.54 -29.17 2.17
CA VAL A 297 3.80 -28.07 1.23
C VAL A 297 3.30 -28.40 -0.18
N ASN A 298 3.02 -29.69 -0.48
CA ASN A 298 2.71 -30.13 -1.84
C ASN A 298 1.22 -30.11 -2.17
N ILE A 299 0.48 -29.10 -1.70
CA ILE A 299 -0.97 -29.00 -1.90
C ILE A 299 -1.31 -28.26 -3.20
N HIS A 300 -0.57 -27.21 -3.53
CA HIS A 300 -0.84 -26.37 -4.69
C HIS A 300 0.43 -26.17 -5.55
N PRO A 301 0.31 -26.06 -6.89
CA PRO A 301 1.47 -25.82 -7.77
C PRO A 301 2.31 -24.61 -7.38
N THR A 302 1.67 -23.53 -6.89
CA THR A 302 2.37 -22.31 -6.45
C THR A 302 3.04 -22.44 -5.10
N LYS A 303 2.82 -23.51 -4.35
CA LYS A 303 3.40 -23.79 -3.02
C LYS A 303 3.11 -22.69 -1.97
N THR A 304 2.08 -21.88 -2.16
CA THR A 304 1.73 -20.77 -1.26
C THR A 304 0.73 -21.16 -0.17
N GLU A 305 0.07 -22.30 -0.32
CA GLU A 305 -0.83 -22.87 0.67
C GLU A 305 -0.14 -24.06 1.33
N ILE A 306 -0.08 -24.05 2.64
CA ILE A 306 0.60 -25.06 3.45
C ILE A 306 -0.37 -25.56 4.50
N LYS A 307 -0.48 -26.87 4.69
CA LYS A 307 -1.22 -27.48 5.80
C LYS A 307 -0.29 -27.82 6.93
N PHE A 308 -0.74 -27.53 8.13
CA PHE A 308 -0.04 -27.87 9.36
C PHE A 308 -0.78 -28.99 10.05
N GLU A 309 -0.06 -29.91 10.64
CA GLU A 309 -0.66 -30.98 11.46
C GLU A 309 -1.35 -30.39 12.71
N ASN A 310 -0.73 -29.36 13.30
CA ASN A 310 -1.15 -28.78 14.58
C ASN A 310 -1.49 -27.27 14.43
N GLU A 311 -2.45 -26.91 13.57
CA GLU A 311 -2.81 -25.50 13.31
C GLU A 311 -3.32 -24.75 14.55
N GLN A 312 -4.15 -25.38 15.37
CA GLN A 312 -4.80 -24.73 16.51
C GLN A 312 -3.81 -24.36 17.64
N PRO A 313 -2.89 -25.21 18.08
CA PRO A 313 -1.82 -24.83 19.02
C PRO A 313 -0.92 -23.71 18.48
N ILE A 314 -0.50 -23.79 17.21
CA ILE A 314 0.32 -22.74 16.57
C ILE A 314 -0.41 -21.41 16.57
N TRP A 315 -1.71 -21.41 16.28
CA TRP A 315 -2.55 -20.21 16.30
C TRP A 315 -2.57 -19.55 17.70
N GLN A 316 -2.72 -20.36 18.77
CA GLN A 316 -2.71 -19.85 20.14
C GLN A 316 -1.36 -19.27 20.53
N ILE A 317 -0.25 -19.94 20.16
CA ILE A 317 1.10 -19.47 20.42
C ILE A 317 1.34 -18.13 19.68
N LEU A 318 0.96 -18.05 18.40
CA LEU A 318 1.08 -16.82 17.59
C LEU A 318 0.31 -15.65 18.21
N MET A 319 -0.94 -15.89 18.61
CA MET A 319 -1.77 -14.87 19.26
C MET A 319 -1.16 -14.41 20.59
N ALA A 320 -0.69 -15.34 21.43
CA ALA A 320 -0.05 -15.01 22.71
C ALA A 320 1.23 -14.22 22.52
N ALA A 321 2.10 -14.64 21.60
CA ALA A 321 3.36 -13.96 21.27
C ALA A 321 3.11 -12.54 20.74
N THR A 322 2.11 -12.39 19.87
CA THR A 322 1.72 -11.07 19.34
C THR A 322 1.24 -10.15 20.45
N ARG A 323 0.39 -10.63 21.38
CA ARG A 323 -0.06 -9.85 22.54
C ARG A 323 1.09 -9.47 23.47
N GLU A 324 2.04 -10.38 23.69
CA GLU A 324 3.23 -10.11 24.50
C GLU A 324 4.10 -9.01 23.87
N ALA A 325 4.34 -9.07 22.54
CA ALA A 325 5.09 -8.05 21.82
C ALA A 325 4.42 -6.67 21.93
N LEU A 326 3.09 -6.61 21.81
CA LEU A 326 2.30 -5.39 21.95
C LEU A 326 2.32 -4.85 23.38
N ALA A 327 2.19 -5.71 24.39
CA ALA A 327 2.23 -5.31 25.79
C ALA A 327 3.58 -4.71 26.19
N LYS A 328 4.69 -5.31 25.74
CA LYS A 328 6.04 -4.79 25.97
C LYS A 328 6.21 -3.37 25.41
N SER A 329 5.62 -3.07 24.25
CA SER A 329 5.72 -1.73 23.64
C SER A 329 4.91 -0.67 24.38
N SER A 330 3.81 -1.05 25.00
CA SER A 330 2.95 -0.13 25.77
C SER A 330 3.53 0.19 27.15
N ALA A 331 4.37 -0.69 27.69
CA ALA A 331 4.96 -0.55 29.02
C ALA A 331 6.26 0.28 29.06
N ILE A 332 6.89 0.51 27.91
CA ILE A 332 8.13 1.30 27.81
C ILE A 332 7.78 2.61 27.11
N PRO A 333 7.72 3.75 27.83
CA PRO A 333 7.68 5.05 27.18
C PRO A 333 8.96 5.19 26.35
N THR A 334 8.83 5.23 25.04
CA THR A 334 9.95 5.55 24.13
C THR A 334 10.32 7.00 24.36
N ILE A 335 11.40 7.22 25.09
CA ILE A 335 12.09 8.52 25.08
C ILE A 335 12.76 8.58 23.71
N ASP A 336 12.20 9.39 22.85
CA ASP A 336 12.76 9.65 21.51
C ASP A 336 13.96 10.57 21.70
N PHE A 337 15.17 10.05 21.51
CA PHE A 337 16.41 10.84 21.58
C PHE A 337 16.76 11.51 20.24
N ASP A 338 15.99 11.25 19.20
CA ASP A 338 16.19 11.80 17.83
C ASP A 338 15.27 13.00 17.53
N VAL A 339 14.89 13.77 18.53
CA VAL A 339 14.25 15.07 18.29
C VAL A 339 15.33 16.03 17.80
N GLU A 340 15.22 16.56 16.60
CA GLU A 340 16.14 17.53 15.99
C GLU A 340 16.36 18.81 16.82
N ASP A 341 15.57 19.01 17.88
CA ASP A 341 15.69 20.09 18.86
C ASP A 341 16.22 19.61 20.24
N ALA A 342 16.93 18.48 20.30
CA ALA A 342 17.57 18.05 21.55
C ALA A 342 18.65 19.07 21.93
N ILE A 343 18.43 19.74 23.05
CA ILE A 343 19.41 20.65 23.66
C ILE A 343 20.72 19.87 23.86
N ASP A 344 21.76 20.28 23.14
CA ASP A 344 23.10 19.69 23.23
C ASP A 344 23.61 19.78 24.65
N ILE A 345 23.50 18.67 25.43
CA ILE A 345 24.03 18.60 26.79
C ILE A 345 25.54 18.33 26.66
N PRO A 346 26.42 19.29 26.96
CA PRO A 346 27.85 19.09 26.80
C PRO A 346 28.32 17.97 27.70
N VAL A 347 28.82 16.89 27.07
CA VAL A 347 29.43 15.76 27.79
C VAL A 347 30.67 16.26 28.53
N TYR A 348 30.63 16.22 29.87
CA TYR A 348 31.77 16.53 30.71
C TYR A 348 32.90 15.54 30.44
N ASN A 349 33.96 16.04 29.80
CA ASN A 349 35.17 15.26 29.52
C ASN A 349 36.18 15.48 30.66
N PRO A 350 36.51 14.48 31.52
CA PRO A 350 37.34 14.67 32.71
C PRO A 350 38.86 14.80 32.45
N VAL A 351 39.27 14.99 31.17
CA VAL A 351 40.71 15.08 30.85
C VAL A 351 41.04 16.40 30.17
N LYS A 352 41.17 17.45 30.95
CA LYS A 352 42.20 18.52 30.77
C LYS A 352 42.29 19.35 32.05
N LYS A 353 43.31 19.06 32.83
CA LYS A 353 43.82 20.00 33.86
C LYS A 353 44.43 21.20 33.14
N SER A 354 43.81 22.38 33.26
CA SER A 354 44.49 23.66 33.08
C SER A 354 43.70 24.77 33.76
N GLU A 355 44.32 25.33 34.78
CA GLU A 355 44.21 26.65 35.43
C GLU A 355 42.88 27.09 36.08
N PRO A 356 42.97 27.73 37.28
CA PRO A 356 41.80 28.09 38.07
C PRO A 356 41.20 29.40 37.56
N SER A 357 40.13 29.32 36.80
CA SER A 357 39.28 30.47 36.59
C SER A 357 38.32 30.62 37.76
N THR A 358 38.35 31.78 38.37
CA THR A 358 37.52 32.23 39.49
C THR A 358 36.03 32.25 39.12
N TYR A 359 35.38 31.10 39.19
CA TYR A 359 33.92 31.02 39.10
C TYR A 359 33.36 31.10 40.53
N LYS A 360 32.76 32.25 40.89
CA LYS A 360 31.96 32.36 42.11
C LYS A 360 30.63 31.64 41.85
N ALA A 361 30.41 30.54 42.54
CA ALA A 361 29.12 29.89 42.56
C ALA A 361 28.04 30.84 43.07
N PRO A 362 26.86 30.90 42.41
CA PRO A 362 25.75 31.69 42.92
C PRO A 362 25.33 31.14 44.28
N LYS A 363 25.31 32.01 45.29
CA LYS A 363 24.79 31.69 46.61
C LYS A 363 23.27 31.61 46.50
N VAL A 364 22.72 30.42 46.67
CA VAL A 364 21.29 30.23 46.88
C VAL A 364 20.98 30.78 48.28
N GLN A 365 20.27 31.90 48.36
CA GLN A 365 19.66 32.37 49.62
C GLN A 365 18.41 31.51 49.82
N VAL A 366 18.48 30.60 50.77
CA VAL A 366 17.31 29.86 51.24
C VAL A 366 16.62 30.73 52.28
N ASP A 367 15.44 31.22 51.96
CA ASP A 367 14.57 31.92 52.92
C ASP A 367 13.92 30.85 53.81
N SER A 368 14.39 30.78 55.06
CA SER A 368 13.91 29.81 56.05
C SER A 368 12.48 30.07 56.54
N SER A 369 11.85 31.14 56.08
CA SER A 369 10.43 31.48 56.37
C SER A 369 9.45 31.06 55.29
N TYR A 370 9.91 30.48 54.16
CA TYR A 370 9.05 30.03 53.10
C TYR A 370 8.35 28.70 53.44
N ASN A 371 7.06 28.78 53.71
CA ASN A 371 6.19 27.61 53.90
C ASN A 371 5.33 27.37 52.67
N PRO A 372 5.57 26.31 51.87
CA PRO A 372 4.81 26.07 50.64
C PRO A 372 3.35 25.64 50.88
N PHE A 373 2.94 25.44 52.15
CA PHE A 373 1.57 25.03 52.52
C PHE A 373 0.75 26.15 53.18
N ASP A 374 1.25 27.40 53.22
CA ASP A 374 0.55 28.52 53.80
C ASP A 374 -0.39 29.15 52.75
N THR A 375 -1.66 28.78 52.76
CA THR A 375 -2.70 29.22 51.84
C THR A 375 -3.32 30.56 52.22
N THR A 376 -2.53 31.58 52.48
CA THR A 376 -3.06 32.93 52.70
C THR A 376 -2.82 33.85 51.51
N SER A 377 -3.91 34.05 50.78
CA SER A 377 -4.21 35.20 49.88
C SER A 377 -3.26 35.40 48.68
N TYR A 378 -3.43 34.56 47.66
CA TYR A 378 -3.18 35.03 46.30
C TYR A 378 -4.34 35.96 45.91
N LYS A 379 -4.10 37.27 45.89
CA LYS A 379 -4.96 38.20 45.15
C LYS A 379 -4.83 37.84 43.67
N LYS A 380 -5.88 37.29 43.07
CA LYS A 380 -5.97 37.14 41.62
C LYS A 380 -5.78 38.52 41.00
N PRO A 381 -4.93 38.72 39.99
CA PRO A 381 -4.95 39.91 39.19
C PRO A 381 -6.33 40.01 38.58
N GLU A 382 -7.08 41.06 38.90
CA GLU A 382 -8.33 41.41 38.21
C GLU A 382 -7.93 41.80 36.78
N PHE A 383 -8.12 40.85 35.86
CA PHE A 383 -8.02 41.13 34.45
C PHE A 383 -9.30 41.88 34.06
N ASP A 384 -9.14 43.17 33.78
CA ASP A 384 -10.23 44.03 33.36
C ASP A 384 -10.62 43.69 31.91
N TRP A 385 -11.59 42.83 31.81
CA TRP A 385 -12.15 42.38 30.52
C TRP A 385 -12.82 43.50 29.74
N SER A 386 -13.16 44.64 30.38
CA SER A 386 -13.79 45.77 29.72
C SER A 386 -12.86 46.46 28.72
N LYS A 387 -11.55 46.37 28.88
CA LYS A 387 -10.58 46.92 27.93
C LYS A 387 -10.43 46.10 26.64
N LEU A 388 -10.81 44.84 26.65
CA LEU A 388 -10.77 43.98 25.44
C LEU A 388 -11.99 44.25 24.52
N TYR A 389 -13.09 44.80 25.06
CA TYR A 389 -14.30 45.06 24.29
C TYR A 389 -14.39 46.49 23.76
N GLN A 390 -13.54 47.42 24.20
CA GLN A 390 -13.53 48.80 23.70
C GLN A 390 -13.12 48.95 22.22
N GLY A 391 -12.49 47.91 21.63
CA GLY A 391 -12.18 47.89 20.21
C GLY A 391 -13.37 47.53 19.31
N PHE A 392 -14.35 46.79 19.82
CA PHE A 392 -15.49 46.30 19.03
C PHE A 392 -16.68 47.29 19.00
N GLU A 393 -16.74 48.25 19.89
CA GLU A 393 -17.79 49.27 19.86
C GLU A 393 -17.52 50.36 18.80
N ASN A 394 -16.27 50.63 18.48
CA ASN A 394 -15.91 51.60 17.44
C ASN A 394 -16.23 51.07 16.02
N ASP A 395 -16.15 49.76 15.80
CA ASP A 395 -16.50 49.15 14.50
C ASP A 395 -18.05 49.09 14.27
N ARG A 396 -18.84 49.01 15.36
CA ARG A 396 -20.31 49.06 15.26
C ARG A 396 -20.82 50.45 14.97
N VAL A 397 -20.14 51.49 15.46
CA VAL A 397 -20.52 52.90 15.18
C VAL A 397 -20.13 53.30 13.76
N ALA A 398 -19.03 52.75 13.22
CA ALA A 398 -18.63 52.94 11.84
C ALA A 398 -19.60 52.26 10.85
N ALA A 399 -20.08 51.05 11.17
CA ALA A 399 -21.04 50.31 10.34
C ALA A 399 -22.48 50.89 10.38
N GLN A 400 -22.84 51.65 11.44
CA GLN A 400 -24.13 52.37 11.52
C GLN A 400 -24.12 53.74 10.83
N LEU A 401 -22.94 54.33 10.60
CA LEU A 401 -22.83 55.62 9.89
C LEU A 401 -22.75 55.46 8.36
N GLU A 402 -22.57 54.28 7.81
CA GLU A 402 -22.65 53.99 6.38
C GLU A 402 -24.04 53.59 5.89
N SER A 403 -25.04 53.42 6.77
CA SER A 403 -26.41 53.02 6.42
C SER A 403 -27.44 54.17 6.38
N GLU A 404 -27.03 55.43 6.58
CA GLU A 404 -27.96 56.57 6.61
C GLU A 404 -27.69 57.63 5.50
N SER A 405 -27.36 57.24 4.29
CA SER A 405 -27.30 58.21 3.18
C SER A 405 -27.71 57.61 1.85
N PHE A 406 -28.97 57.23 1.73
CA PHE A 406 -29.68 57.19 0.44
C PHE A 406 -31.17 57.51 0.69
N GLU A 407 -31.46 58.77 0.76
CA GLU A 407 -32.84 59.31 0.58
C GLU A 407 -32.99 59.84 -0.84
N ASP A 408 -34.11 59.43 -1.43
CA ASP A 408 -34.93 60.10 -2.43
C ASP A 408 -34.35 60.55 -3.78
N ALA A 409 -34.70 59.76 -4.81
CA ALA A 409 -35.01 60.32 -6.14
C ALA A 409 -36.30 59.68 -6.68
N PRO A 410 -37.16 60.37 -7.40
CA PRO A 410 -38.58 60.07 -7.57
C PRO A 410 -38.83 59.05 -8.70
N ILE A 411 -39.88 58.28 -8.50
CA ILE A 411 -40.46 57.29 -9.39
C ILE A 411 -41.09 57.97 -10.58
N GLU A 412 -40.59 57.79 -11.80
CA GLU A 412 -41.38 58.03 -13.03
C GLU A 412 -42.07 56.75 -13.46
N GLU A 413 -43.37 56.76 -13.46
CA GLU A 413 -44.24 55.74 -14.05
C GLU A 413 -44.10 55.72 -15.57
N LEU A 414 -43.85 54.54 -16.17
CA LEU A 414 -44.08 54.21 -17.56
C LEU A 414 -44.91 52.93 -17.70
N PRO A 415 -45.77 52.86 -18.74
CA PRO A 415 -47.05 52.16 -18.65
C PRO A 415 -46.97 50.66 -18.98
N ALA A 416 -47.99 49.96 -18.50
CA ALA A 416 -48.28 48.56 -18.74
C ALA A 416 -48.46 48.20 -20.23
N GLU A 417 -47.74 47.22 -20.72
CA GLU A 417 -48.19 46.36 -21.83
C GLU A 417 -48.00 44.88 -21.53
N ALA A 418 -49.10 44.25 -21.46
CA ALA A 418 -49.57 42.92 -21.87
C ALA A 418 -48.63 41.71 -21.83
N SER A 419 -49.00 40.79 -20.97
CA SER A 419 -49.22 39.37 -21.21
C SER A 419 -48.12 38.52 -21.86
N ASN A 420 -47.47 37.69 -21.00
CA ASN A 420 -47.33 36.28 -21.31
C ASN A 420 -47.35 35.44 -20.04
N PRO A 421 -48.22 34.42 -19.94
CA PRO A 421 -48.28 33.56 -18.77
C PRO A 421 -47.43 32.34 -19.05
N GLU A 422 -46.22 32.26 -18.50
CA GLU A 422 -45.49 31.02 -18.32
C GLU A 422 -44.19 31.27 -17.51
N ASN A 423 -44.35 31.54 -16.22
CA ASN A 423 -43.31 31.29 -15.22
C ASN A 423 -43.97 31.05 -13.85
N LEU A 424 -44.65 29.91 -13.77
CA LEU A 424 -45.09 29.29 -12.54
C LEU A 424 -43.95 28.49 -11.92
N PHE A 425 -42.86 29.14 -11.57
CA PHE A 425 -41.97 28.68 -10.54
C PHE A 425 -42.01 29.66 -9.38
N THR A 426 -43.10 29.63 -8.63
CA THR A 426 -43.04 30.00 -7.23
C THR A 426 -42.07 29.06 -6.59
N GLU A 427 -40.91 29.56 -6.17
CA GLU A 427 -40.00 28.93 -5.24
C GLU A 427 -40.73 28.63 -3.94
N VAL A 428 -41.44 27.50 -3.89
CA VAL A 428 -41.86 26.91 -2.63
C VAL A 428 -40.58 26.25 -2.12
N SER A 429 -39.85 26.97 -1.27
CA SER A 429 -38.75 26.38 -0.49
C SER A 429 -39.38 25.24 0.31
N ASN A 430 -39.13 24.01 -0.13
CA ASN A 430 -39.53 22.81 0.61
C ASN A 430 -38.82 22.88 1.98
N PRO A 431 -39.52 22.79 3.10
CA PRO A 431 -38.92 22.88 4.41
C PRO A 431 -37.94 21.71 4.58
N CYS A 432 -36.65 22.04 4.66
CA CYS A 432 -35.60 21.08 4.91
C CYS A 432 -35.24 21.07 6.39
N TYR A 433 -35.10 19.91 6.99
CA TYR A 433 -34.72 19.72 8.38
C TYR A 433 -33.54 18.75 8.53
N GLN A 434 -32.52 19.19 9.25
CA GLN A 434 -31.36 18.32 9.54
C GLN A 434 -31.57 17.51 10.83
N TYR A 435 -31.48 16.20 10.77
CA TYR A 435 -31.59 15.30 11.92
C TYR A 435 -30.23 14.76 12.34
N LYS A 436 -29.84 15.03 13.59
CA LYS A 436 -28.57 14.58 14.22
C LYS A 436 -27.29 14.92 13.43
N GLY A 437 -27.27 16.01 12.65
CA GLY A 437 -26.12 16.39 11.84
C GLY A 437 -25.73 15.33 10.79
N ARG A 438 -26.67 14.46 10.42
CA ARG A 438 -26.38 13.35 9.51
C ARG A 438 -27.39 13.18 8.39
N TYR A 439 -28.67 13.37 8.68
CA TYR A 439 -29.74 13.15 7.72
C TYR A 439 -30.45 14.47 7.44
N ILE A 440 -30.75 14.70 6.17
CA ILE A 440 -31.63 15.80 5.73
C ILE A 440 -32.99 15.20 5.44
N VAL A 441 -34.04 15.75 6.04
CA VAL A 441 -35.41 15.33 5.84
C VAL A 441 -36.09 16.44 5.06
N THR A 442 -36.68 16.11 3.91
CA THR A 442 -37.41 17.07 3.05
C THR A 442 -38.67 16.43 2.49
N SER A 443 -39.68 17.22 2.23
CA SER A 443 -40.91 16.77 1.58
C SER A 443 -40.76 16.88 0.06
N LEU A 444 -41.04 15.78 -0.64
CA LEU A 444 -41.27 15.77 -2.09
C LEU A 444 -42.76 15.70 -2.35
N LYS A 445 -43.20 15.98 -3.60
CA LYS A 445 -44.63 16.09 -3.95
C LYS A 445 -45.53 14.93 -3.47
N SER A 446 -44.99 13.73 -3.25
CA SER A 446 -45.75 12.53 -2.89
C SER A 446 -45.06 11.63 -1.86
N CYS A 447 -44.01 12.10 -1.19
CA CYS A 447 -43.29 11.31 -0.20
C CYS A 447 -42.39 12.16 0.69
N LEU A 448 -42.06 11.64 1.87
CA LEU A 448 -41.01 12.17 2.72
C LEU A 448 -39.68 11.54 2.34
N ALA A 449 -38.70 12.35 1.94
CA ALA A 449 -37.35 11.90 1.61
C ALA A 449 -36.40 12.11 2.80
N ILE A 450 -35.64 11.07 3.12
CA ILE A 450 -34.55 11.09 4.11
C ILE A 450 -33.24 10.86 3.35
N ILE A 451 -32.36 11.85 3.37
CA ILE A 451 -31.11 11.88 2.61
C ILE A 451 -29.93 11.81 3.59
N ASP A 452 -29.01 10.89 3.40
CA ASP A 452 -27.73 10.87 4.15
C ASP A 452 -26.79 11.94 3.56
N GLN A 453 -26.54 13.02 4.31
CA GLN A 453 -25.76 14.18 3.86
C GLN A 453 -24.33 13.83 3.43
N HIS A 454 -23.67 12.91 4.15
CA HIS A 454 -22.31 12.47 3.80
C HIS A 454 -22.31 11.73 2.47
N ARG A 455 -23.22 10.75 2.31
CA ARG A 455 -23.32 9.95 1.10
C ARG A 455 -23.75 10.76 -0.12
N ALA A 456 -24.66 11.70 0.06
CA ALA A 456 -25.07 12.67 -0.96
C ALA A 456 -23.88 13.48 -1.45
N HIS A 457 -23.09 14.03 -0.53
CA HIS A 457 -21.93 14.84 -0.88
C HIS A 457 -20.81 13.99 -1.53
N VAL A 458 -20.62 12.73 -1.08
CA VAL A 458 -19.69 11.78 -1.76
C VAL A 458 -20.11 11.59 -3.23
N ARG A 459 -21.41 11.44 -3.53
CA ARG A 459 -21.89 11.26 -4.90
C ARG A 459 -21.64 12.50 -5.75
N ILE A 460 -21.98 13.68 -5.24
CA ILE A 460 -21.79 14.96 -5.94
C ILE A 460 -20.31 15.16 -6.28
N LEU A 461 -19.44 15.04 -5.29
CA LEU A 461 -18.00 15.21 -5.49
C LEU A 461 -17.40 14.16 -6.43
N PHE A 462 -17.88 12.92 -6.36
CA PHE A 462 -17.42 11.86 -7.27
C PHE A 462 -17.71 12.21 -8.73
N ASP A 463 -18.95 12.61 -9.04
CA ASP A 463 -19.34 12.97 -10.40
C ASP A 463 -18.59 14.21 -10.89
N GLN A 464 -18.32 15.17 -10.00
CA GLN A 464 -17.53 16.37 -10.31
C GLN A 464 -16.06 16.03 -10.61
N TYR A 465 -15.39 15.23 -9.76
CA TYR A 465 -14.01 14.83 -9.99
C TYR A 465 -13.87 13.95 -11.24
N LEU A 466 -14.80 13.03 -11.45
CA LEU A 466 -14.79 12.17 -12.64
C LEU A 466 -14.97 13.00 -13.93
N SER A 467 -15.84 14.03 -13.90
CA SER A 467 -16.01 14.96 -15.00
C SER A 467 -14.73 15.76 -15.27
N ASN A 468 -14.07 16.26 -14.23
CA ASN A 468 -12.81 17.01 -14.34
C ASN A 468 -11.71 16.15 -14.98
N ILE A 469 -11.58 14.89 -14.56
CA ILE A 469 -10.62 13.93 -15.15
C ILE A 469 -10.93 13.72 -16.63
N ARG A 470 -12.20 13.47 -16.99
CA ARG A 470 -12.63 13.26 -18.38
C ARG A 470 -12.43 14.48 -19.26
N GLN A 471 -12.62 15.69 -18.72
CA GLN A 471 -12.43 16.96 -19.43
C GLN A 471 -10.99 17.47 -19.39
N GLN A 472 -10.09 16.79 -18.66
CA GLN A 472 -8.69 17.19 -18.46
C GLN A 472 -8.54 18.59 -17.87
N GLN A 473 -9.48 19.01 -17.01
CA GLN A 473 -9.56 20.33 -16.39
C GLN A 473 -9.42 20.20 -14.87
N GLY A 474 -8.20 20.07 -14.37
CA GLY A 474 -7.92 20.09 -12.93
C GLY A 474 -7.52 21.49 -12.46
N VAL A 475 -8.13 21.98 -11.38
CA VAL A 475 -7.70 23.19 -10.68
C VAL A 475 -6.79 22.75 -9.53
N SER A 476 -5.50 23.10 -9.61
CA SER A 476 -4.52 22.83 -8.56
C SER A 476 -4.29 24.07 -7.71
N GLN A 477 -4.33 23.92 -6.40
CA GLN A 477 -3.94 24.94 -5.43
C GLN A 477 -2.50 24.63 -4.99
N GLN A 478 -1.57 25.56 -5.20
CA GLN A 478 -0.18 25.37 -4.82
C GLN A 478 0.00 25.36 -3.30
N VAL A 479 0.83 24.44 -2.82
CA VAL A 479 1.17 24.31 -1.41
C VAL A 479 2.44 25.11 -1.13
N LEU A 480 2.41 25.96 -0.09
CA LEU A 480 3.57 26.80 0.29
C LEU A 480 4.77 25.97 0.76
N PHE A 481 4.52 24.84 1.42
CA PHE A 481 5.54 23.90 1.89
C PHE A 481 5.23 22.53 1.29
N PRO A 482 5.95 22.09 0.23
CA PRO A 482 5.76 20.78 -0.36
C PRO A 482 6.03 19.67 0.63
N GLU A 483 5.11 18.73 0.75
CA GLU A 483 5.28 17.53 1.57
C GLU A 483 5.90 16.41 0.75
N ILE A 484 6.82 15.65 1.36
CA ILE A 484 7.50 14.54 0.70
C ILE A 484 6.77 13.23 1.01
N VAL A 485 6.46 12.49 -0.05
CA VAL A 485 5.87 11.14 0.03
C VAL A 485 6.92 10.12 -0.37
N GLU A 486 7.23 9.20 0.54
CA GLU A 486 8.03 8.01 0.24
C GLU A 486 7.11 6.89 -0.22
N PHE A 487 7.36 6.34 -1.41
CA PHE A 487 6.67 5.19 -1.95
C PHE A 487 7.53 3.93 -1.83
N THR A 488 6.90 2.78 -1.76
CA THR A 488 7.60 1.51 -1.95
C THR A 488 7.93 1.33 -3.44
N ALA A 489 8.93 0.51 -3.78
CA ALA A 489 9.28 0.25 -5.17
C ALA A 489 8.09 -0.30 -6.00
N ALA A 490 7.20 -1.07 -5.36
CA ALA A 490 5.98 -1.60 -5.98
C ALA A 490 4.94 -0.50 -6.28
N GLU A 491 4.80 0.49 -5.40
CA GLU A 491 3.95 1.68 -5.60
C GLU A 491 4.56 2.61 -6.65
N ALA A 492 5.87 2.88 -6.55
CA ALA A 492 6.61 3.72 -7.47
C ALA A 492 6.60 3.20 -8.92
N ALA A 493 6.56 1.87 -9.10
CA ALA A 493 6.45 1.25 -10.43
C ALA A 493 5.12 1.56 -11.14
N VAL A 494 4.04 1.80 -10.39
CA VAL A 494 2.70 2.10 -10.93
C VAL A 494 2.45 3.60 -11.05
N LEU A 495 3.08 4.40 -10.19
CA LEU A 495 2.84 5.84 -10.08
C LEU A 495 2.99 6.62 -11.40
N PRO A 496 3.99 6.34 -12.28
CA PRO A 496 4.11 7.04 -13.56
C PRO A 496 2.87 6.98 -14.43
N SER A 497 2.12 5.87 -14.40
CA SER A 497 0.87 5.71 -15.14
C SER A 497 -0.31 6.49 -14.54
N LEU A 498 -0.19 6.93 -13.29
CA LEU A 498 -1.22 7.67 -12.57
C LEU A 498 -0.96 9.19 -12.52
N LEU A 499 0.27 9.64 -12.82
CA LEU A 499 0.66 11.06 -12.67
C LEU A 499 -0.22 12.00 -13.50
N GLU A 500 -0.56 11.62 -14.73
CA GLU A 500 -1.43 12.43 -15.60
C GLU A 500 -2.84 12.54 -15.02
N ASP A 501 -3.40 11.43 -14.55
CA ASP A 501 -4.75 11.40 -13.96
C ASP A 501 -4.80 12.19 -12.65
N LEU A 502 -3.77 12.07 -11.82
CA LEU A 502 -3.63 12.86 -10.59
C LEU A 502 -3.53 14.36 -10.90
N ARG A 503 -2.81 14.74 -11.96
CA ARG A 503 -2.71 16.13 -12.41
C ARG A 503 -4.05 16.68 -12.89
N PHE A 504 -4.85 15.90 -13.61
CA PHE A 504 -6.18 16.31 -14.05
C PHE A 504 -7.18 16.45 -12.90
N VAL A 505 -6.91 15.88 -11.74
CA VAL A 505 -7.70 16.07 -10.53
C VAL A 505 -7.23 17.28 -9.73
N GLY A 506 -6.01 17.76 -9.97
CA GLY A 506 -5.43 18.92 -9.30
C GLY A 506 -4.27 18.62 -8.36
N PHE A 507 -3.75 17.37 -8.34
CA PHE A 507 -2.47 17.08 -7.69
C PHE A 507 -1.31 17.46 -8.59
N ASP A 508 -0.32 18.13 -8.04
CA ASP A 508 0.96 18.38 -8.71
C ASP A 508 2.07 17.66 -7.94
N LEU A 509 2.60 16.59 -8.55
CA LEU A 509 3.63 15.74 -7.98
C LEU A 509 4.92 15.87 -8.79
N SER A 510 6.03 16.13 -8.13
CA SER A 510 7.37 16.14 -8.74
C SER A 510 8.23 15.01 -8.18
N ASN A 511 8.93 14.30 -9.07
CA ASN A 511 9.84 13.22 -8.70
C ASN A 511 11.15 13.81 -8.16
N LEU A 512 11.52 13.41 -6.94
CA LEU A 512 12.78 13.79 -6.28
C LEU A 512 13.89 12.73 -6.41
N GLY A 513 13.57 11.58 -7.03
CA GLY A 513 14.45 10.41 -7.08
C GLY A 513 14.29 9.49 -5.85
N ASN A 514 14.82 8.25 -5.96
CA ASN A 514 14.77 7.23 -4.90
C ASN A 514 13.35 6.98 -4.39
N ASP A 515 12.38 6.87 -5.29
CA ASP A 515 10.95 6.62 -4.99
C ASP A 515 10.27 7.70 -4.13
N ASN A 516 10.89 8.88 -4.01
CA ASN A 516 10.36 10.04 -3.30
C ASN A 516 9.72 11.03 -4.26
N TYR A 517 8.56 11.54 -3.88
CA TYR A 517 7.82 12.56 -4.63
C TYR A 517 7.44 13.73 -3.73
N ALA A 518 7.57 14.95 -4.23
CA ALA A 518 7.06 16.14 -3.56
C ALA A 518 5.66 16.48 -4.07
N ILE A 519 4.75 16.79 -3.16
CA ILE A 519 3.41 17.30 -3.44
C ILE A 519 3.50 18.82 -3.47
N ASN A 520 3.49 19.41 -4.67
CA ASN A 520 3.56 20.86 -4.88
C ASN A 520 2.17 21.51 -4.96
N GLY A 521 1.14 20.73 -5.32
CA GLY A 521 -0.22 21.22 -5.49
C GLY A 521 -1.26 20.19 -5.09
N LEU A 522 -2.40 20.68 -4.60
CA LEU A 522 -3.55 19.90 -4.15
C LEU A 522 -4.82 20.32 -4.88
N PRO A 523 -5.81 19.43 -5.06
CA PRO A 523 -7.15 19.81 -5.51
C PRO A 523 -7.79 20.83 -4.56
N ALA A 524 -8.51 21.80 -5.11
CA ALA A 524 -9.25 22.78 -4.30
C ALA A 524 -10.28 22.08 -3.38
N GLY A 525 -10.40 22.55 -2.14
CA GLY A 525 -11.35 22.03 -1.16
C GLY A 525 -10.85 20.90 -0.25
N ILE A 526 -9.55 20.55 -0.30
CA ILE A 526 -8.94 19.48 0.51
C ILE A 526 -8.00 20.04 1.61
N GLU A 527 -8.16 21.29 1.98
CA GLU A 527 -7.25 22.05 2.87
C GLU A 527 -7.03 21.46 4.27
N ASN A 528 -7.92 20.55 4.72
CA ASN A 528 -7.86 19.97 6.08
C ASN A 528 -7.52 18.46 6.10
N LEU A 529 -6.99 17.92 5.02
CA LEU A 529 -6.63 16.52 4.91
C LEU A 529 -5.12 16.39 4.83
N ASP A 530 -4.60 15.27 5.33
CA ASP A 530 -3.20 14.88 5.17
C ASP A 530 -2.94 14.46 3.70
N PRO A 531 -2.20 15.27 2.93
CA PRO A 531 -2.03 15.01 1.50
C PRO A 531 -1.19 13.75 1.23
N VAL A 532 -0.25 13.42 2.12
CA VAL A 532 0.60 12.24 2.02
C VAL A 532 -0.23 10.97 2.10
N ASN A 533 -1.08 10.86 3.13
CA ASN A 533 -1.94 9.70 3.30
C ASN A 533 -2.98 9.60 2.18
N LEU A 534 -3.49 10.73 1.69
CA LEU A 534 -4.46 10.75 0.60
C LEU A 534 -3.88 10.22 -0.71
N VAL A 535 -2.68 10.67 -1.09
CA VAL A 535 -2.00 10.19 -2.31
C VAL A 535 -1.68 8.70 -2.18
N LYS A 536 -1.21 8.24 -1.02
CA LYS A 536 -0.97 6.81 -0.76
C LYS A 536 -2.25 5.98 -0.90
N ASP A 537 -3.36 6.41 -0.30
CA ASP A 537 -4.66 5.74 -0.43
C ASP A 537 -5.14 5.64 -1.90
N ILE A 538 -4.86 6.67 -2.71
CA ILE A 538 -5.20 6.67 -4.14
C ILE A 538 -4.36 5.63 -4.89
N VAL A 539 -3.04 5.63 -4.66
CA VAL A 539 -2.12 4.69 -5.30
C VAL A 539 -2.45 3.25 -4.90
N ASP A 540 -2.70 2.99 -3.62
CA ASP A 540 -3.11 1.68 -3.11
C ASP A 540 -4.41 1.19 -3.78
N ARG A 541 -5.41 2.06 -3.95
CA ARG A 541 -6.66 1.71 -4.65
C ARG A 541 -6.43 1.43 -6.13
N ALA A 542 -5.61 2.23 -6.80
CA ALA A 542 -5.28 1.98 -8.21
C ALA A 542 -4.59 0.61 -8.37
N ILE A 543 -3.71 0.26 -7.43
CA ILE A 543 -3.05 -1.04 -7.36
C ILE A 543 -4.05 -2.19 -7.16
N GLU A 544 -5.02 -2.05 -6.24
CA GLU A 544 -6.06 -3.06 -5.97
C GLU A 544 -7.00 -3.27 -7.15
N THR A 545 -7.40 -2.19 -7.81
CA THR A 545 -8.34 -2.23 -8.95
C THR A 545 -7.71 -2.88 -10.18
N GLY A 546 -6.38 -2.94 -10.25
CA GLY A 546 -5.61 -3.43 -11.40
C GLY A 546 -5.62 -2.42 -12.55
N CYS A 547 -4.45 -2.00 -12.99
CA CYS A 547 -4.24 -0.97 -14.04
C CYS A 547 -4.74 -1.39 -15.45
N GLU A 548 -5.76 -2.22 -15.55
CA GLU A 548 -6.19 -2.80 -16.84
C GLU A 548 -7.14 -1.89 -17.64
N VAL A 549 -7.88 -1.01 -16.96
CA VAL A 549 -8.84 -0.11 -17.59
C VAL A 549 -8.68 1.26 -16.99
N HIS A 550 -8.17 2.20 -17.77
CA HIS A 550 -7.99 3.62 -17.42
C HIS A 550 -9.25 4.23 -16.75
N GLU A 551 -10.43 3.88 -17.25
CA GLU A 551 -11.71 4.35 -16.69
C GLU A 551 -11.92 3.91 -15.23
N LYS A 552 -11.55 2.68 -14.86
CA LYS A 552 -11.64 2.19 -13.46
C LYS A 552 -10.66 2.88 -12.52
N ILE A 553 -9.49 3.27 -13.03
CA ILE A 553 -8.50 4.04 -12.26
C ILE A 553 -9.06 5.43 -11.97
N CYS A 554 -9.59 6.12 -13.00
CA CYS A 554 -10.24 7.42 -12.84
C CYS A 554 -11.38 7.37 -11.83
N GLU A 555 -12.23 6.33 -11.88
CA GLU A 555 -13.30 6.11 -10.89
C GLU A 555 -12.73 5.88 -9.47
N ALA A 556 -11.65 5.10 -9.35
CA ALA A 556 -11.01 4.83 -8.05
C ALA A 556 -10.39 6.11 -7.44
N ILE A 557 -9.75 6.94 -8.25
CA ILE A 557 -9.19 8.25 -7.85
C ILE A 557 -10.33 9.17 -7.41
N ALA A 558 -11.34 9.37 -8.27
CA ALA A 558 -12.48 10.23 -7.99
C ALA A 558 -13.22 9.80 -6.71
N LEU A 559 -13.42 8.50 -6.49
CA LEU A 559 -14.06 7.96 -5.29
C LEU A 559 -13.23 8.18 -4.03
N SER A 560 -11.91 8.06 -4.12
CA SER A 560 -11.01 8.29 -2.98
C SER A 560 -11.08 9.74 -2.52
N LEU A 561 -10.99 10.65 -3.47
CA LEU A 561 -11.09 12.09 -3.23
C LEU A 561 -12.47 12.49 -2.69
N ALA A 562 -13.55 12.00 -3.31
CA ALA A 562 -14.91 12.29 -2.87
C ALA A 562 -15.15 11.86 -1.42
N LYS A 563 -14.66 10.67 -1.02
CA LYS A 563 -14.77 10.21 0.38
C LYS A 563 -13.94 11.03 1.35
N ALA A 564 -12.78 11.49 0.93
CA ALA A 564 -11.90 12.31 1.76
C ALA A 564 -12.46 13.73 1.96
N ALA A 565 -12.95 14.35 0.88
CA ALA A 565 -13.46 15.73 0.89
C ALA A 565 -14.91 15.87 1.35
N ALA A 566 -15.68 14.77 1.45
CA ALA A 566 -17.09 14.82 1.80
C ALA A 566 -17.36 15.36 3.21
N ILE A 567 -18.51 16.03 3.38
CA ILE A 567 -19.00 16.56 4.65
C ILE A 567 -18.95 15.45 5.71
N ARG A 568 -18.27 15.71 6.82
CA ARG A 568 -18.17 14.73 7.92
C ARG A 568 -19.50 14.57 8.64
N PRO A 569 -19.88 13.36 9.07
CA PRO A 569 -21.03 13.14 9.92
C PRO A 569 -20.95 14.00 11.19
N GLY A 570 -22.05 14.66 11.57
CA GLY A 570 -22.11 15.54 12.73
C GLY A 570 -21.95 17.03 12.41
N LYS A 571 -21.55 17.41 11.18
CA LYS A 571 -21.51 18.81 10.76
C LYS A 571 -22.94 19.36 10.58
N SER A 572 -23.26 20.48 11.24
CA SER A 572 -24.50 21.22 11.02
C SER A 572 -24.42 22.00 9.71
N LEU A 573 -25.50 21.96 8.94
CA LEU A 573 -25.68 22.69 7.68
C LEU A 573 -26.72 23.77 7.84
N SER A 574 -26.52 24.91 7.18
CA SER A 574 -27.56 25.96 7.03
C SER A 574 -28.66 25.49 6.06
N LEU A 575 -29.79 26.16 6.05
CA LEU A 575 -30.89 25.89 5.11
C LEU A 575 -30.41 25.99 3.66
N GLU A 576 -29.64 26.99 3.32
CA GLU A 576 -29.08 27.23 1.99
C GLU A 576 -28.10 26.13 1.57
N GLU A 577 -27.24 25.67 2.50
CA GLU A 577 -26.34 24.57 2.23
C GLU A 577 -27.09 23.25 2.02
N MET A 578 -28.16 22.99 2.75
CA MET A 578 -29.02 21.82 2.57
C MET A 578 -29.74 21.86 1.21
N ASP A 579 -30.33 23.00 0.84
CA ASP A 579 -31.01 23.16 -0.44
C ASP A 579 -30.04 23.03 -1.61
N HIS A 580 -28.84 23.60 -1.52
CA HIS A 580 -27.80 23.47 -2.52
C HIS A 580 -27.34 22.01 -2.66
N LEU A 581 -27.16 21.30 -1.55
CA LEU A 581 -26.76 19.89 -1.56
C LEU A 581 -27.82 19.00 -2.20
N ILE A 582 -29.10 19.25 -1.91
CA ILE A 582 -30.24 18.54 -2.51
C ILE A 582 -30.29 18.80 -4.03
N ALA A 583 -30.24 20.08 -4.43
CA ALA A 583 -30.28 20.47 -5.84
C ALA A 583 -29.11 19.85 -6.63
N SER A 584 -27.90 19.88 -6.06
CA SER A 584 -26.72 19.27 -6.67
C SER A 584 -26.84 17.75 -6.77
N LEU A 585 -27.39 17.08 -5.74
CA LEU A 585 -27.60 15.64 -5.76
C LEU A 585 -28.56 15.20 -6.88
N PHE A 586 -29.68 15.93 -7.03
CA PHE A 586 -30.65 15.62 -8.10
C PHE A 586 -30.15 15.99 -9.51
N SER A 587 -29.09 16.78 -9.63
CA SER A 587 -28.39 17.04 -10.88
C SER A 587 -27.42 15.91 -11.29
N CYS A 588 -27.09 15.00 -10.37
CA CYS A 588 -26.23 13.86 -10.65
C CYS A 588 -26.95 12.79 -11.49
N PRO A 589 -26.24 12.03 -12.34
CA PRO A 589 -26.83 10.97 -13.15
C PRO A 589 -27.52 9.87 -12.33
N ASP A 590 -26.99 9.58 -11.13
CA ASP A 590 -27.57 8.62 -10.19
C ASP A 590 -27.62 9.25 -8.80
N SER A 591 -28.81 9.66 -8.36
CA SER A 591 -29.02 10.28 -7.04
C SER A 591 -29.31 9.27 -5.92
N ASN A 592 -29.61 8.01 -6.24
CA ASN A 592 -30.08 7.03 -5.26
C ASN A 592 -28.95 6.24 -4.59
N LEU A 593 -27.86 5.98 -5.30
CA LEU A 593 -26.75 5.15 -4.85
C LEU A 593 -25.42 5.89 -4.89
N THR A 594 -24.58 5.66 -3.89
CA THR A 594 -23.18 6.06 -3.95
C THR A 594 -22.43 5.20 -4.97
N PRO A 595 -21.26 5.62 -5.48
CA PRO A 595 -20.47 4.81 -6.40
C PRO A 595 -20.07 3.43 -5.84
N ASP A 596 -20.05 3.27 -4.51
CA ASP A 596 -19.80 2.00 -3.81
C ASP A 596 -21.10 1.26 -3.42
N GLY A 597 -22.24 1.59 -4.03
CA GLY A 597 -23.50 0.86 -3.94
C GLY A 597 -24.31 1.08 -2.65
N LYS A 598 -24.02 2.12 -1.85
CA LYS A 598 -24.77 2.43 -0.63
C LYS A 598 -25.94 3.38 -0.95
N THR A 599 -27.08 3.13 -0.33
CA THR A 599 -28.28 3.97 -0.49
C THR A 599 -28.04 5.39 0.06
N ILE A 600 -28.38 6.41 -0.75
CA ILE A 600 -28.30 7.82 -0.40
C ILE A 600 -29.65 8.32 0.12
N ILE A 601 -30.74 8.01 -0.60
CA ILE A 601 -32.08 8.49 -0.36
C ILE A 601 -32.96 7.33 0.10
N SER A 602 -33.67 7.52 1.19
CA SER A 602 -34.77 6.64 1.63
C SER A 602 -36.07 7.40 1.55
N MET A 603 -37.04 6.89 0.80
CA MET A 603 -38.34 7.53 0.61
C MET A 603 -39.39 6.82 1.47
N LEU A 604 -40.24 7.57 2.12
CA LEU A 604 -41.44 7.11 2.80
C LEU A 604 -42.64 7.68 2.06
N THR A 605 -43.42 6.83 1.40
CA THR A 605 -44.62 7.24 0.69
C THR A 605 -45.72 7.70 1.66
N ASP A 606 -46.63 8.56 1.21
CA ASP A 606 -47.74 9.02 2.01
C ASP A 606 -48.63 7.87 2.52
N GLU A 607 -48.80 6.83 1.69
CA GLU A 607 -49.50 5.60 2.07
C GLU A 607 -48.78 4.83 3.21
N GLU A 608 -47.45 4.77 3.18
CA GLU A 608 -46.66 4.14 4.25
C GLU A 608 -46.71 4.94 5.55
N LEU A 609 -46.67 6.26 5.46
CA LEU A 609 -46.85 7.15 6.60
C LEU A 609 -48.26 7.01 7.20
N GLU A 610 -49.31 7.07 6.37
CA GLU A 610 -50.67 6.86 6.82
C GLU A 610 -50.88 5.48 7.47
N ARG A 611 -50.30 4.44 6.87
CA ARG A 611 -50.40 3.06 7.41
C ARG A 611 -49.76 2.93 8.78
N ARG A 612 -48.69 3.68 9.10
CA ARG A 612 -48.03 3.69 10.40
C ARG A 612 -48.87 4.42 11.49
N PHE A 613 -49.72 5.35 11.09
CA PHE A 613 -50.59 6.12 12.01
C PHE A 613 -52.03 5.62 12.05
N LYS A 614 -52.43 4.74 11.12
CA LYS A 614 -53.70 4.05 11.17
C LYS A 614 -53.60 2.89 12.19
N CYS A 615 -54.16 3.11 13.39
CA CYS A 615 -54.38 2.05 14.39
C CYS A 615 -55.47 1.09 13.94
#